data_d465da10058a388370460ac9f0e7a2f4
#
_entry.id   d465da10058a388370460ac9f0e7a2f4
#
_cell.length_a   1.000
_cell.length_b   1.000
_cell.length_c   1.000
_cell.angle_alpha   90.00
_cell.angle_beta   90.00
_cell.angle_gamma   90.00
#
_symmetry.space_group_name_H-M   'P 1'
#
loop_
_entity.id
_entity.type
_entity.pdbx_description
1 polymer ?
#
loop_
_entity_poly.entity_id
_entity_poly.type
_entity_poly.pdbx_seq_one_letter_code
_entity_poly.pdbx_strand_id
1 'polypeptide(L)'
;MQSNLAATTTREEFRALAAEHRVVPVIRKVLADSETPLSAYRKLAANRPGTFLLESAENGRSWSRWSFIGAGAPSALTVRDGEAVWLG
;
A
#
# COMPACT_ATOMS: atom_id res chain seq x y z
N MET A 1 17.54 -13.27 0.84
CA MET A 1 16.80 -13.40 0.66
C MET A 1 15.82 -12.81 0.40
N GLN A 2 15.57 -12.64 0.07
CA GLN A 2 14.63 -12.28 -0.17
C GLN A 2 13.59 -12.69 -0.85
N SER A 3 13.66 -13.55 -1.18
CA SER A 3 12.77 -14.21 -2.07
C SER A 3 11.35 -14.24 -1.60
N ASN A 4 11.16 -14.23 -0.34
CA ASN A 4 9.82 -14.21 0.22
C ASN A 4 9.06 -12.97 -0.15
N LEU A 5 9.80 -11.86 -0.30
CA LEU A 5 9.17 -10.63 -0.72
C LEU A 5 8.68 -10.69 -2.15
N ALA A 6 9.17 -11.66 -2.90
CA ALA A 6 8.75 -11.82 -4.27
C ALA A 6 7.49 -12.65 -4.40
N ALA A 7 7.10 -13.33 -3.35
CA ALA A 7 6.00 -14.29 -3.45
C ALA A 7 4.66 -13.59 -3.52
N THR A 8 3.81 -14.11 -4.39
CA THR A 8 2.42 -13.70 -4.45
C THR A 8 1.63 -14.63 -3.53
N THR A 9 0.71 -14.05 -2.78
CA THR A 9 -0.13 -14.84 -1.90
C THR A 9 -0.99 -15.80 -2.72
N THR A 10 -0.93 -17.08 -2.39
CA THR A 10 -1.76 -18.07 -3.05
C THR A 10 -3.10 -18.20 -2.35
N ARG A 11 -4.05 -18.80 -3.06
CA ARG A 11 -5.35 -19.03 -2.47
C ARG A 11 -5.25 -19.94 -1.24
N GLU A 12 -4.38 -20.93 -1.31
CA GLU A 12 -4.18 -21.86 -0.20
C GLU A 12 -3.61 -21.15 1.02
N GLU A 13 -2.61 -20.30 0.78
CA GLU A 13 -2.04 -19.52 1.88
C GLU A 13 -3.08 -18.61 2.51
N PHE A 14 -3.88 -17.96 1.68
CA PHE A 14 -4.94 -17.11 2.19
C PHE A 14 -5.92 -17.88 3.05
N ARG A 15 -6.35 -19.04 2.58
CA ARG A 15 -7.32 -19.84 3.32
C ARG A 15 -6.77 -20.30 4.65
N ALA A 16 -5.51 -20.69 4.66
CA ALA A 16 -4.87 -21.13 5.90
C ALA A 16 -4.80 -20.00 6.92
N LEU A 17 -4.40 -18.82 6.46
CA LEU A 17 -4.30 -17.66 7.36
C LEU A 17 -5.68 -17.18 7.80
N ALA A 18 -6.64 -17.19 6.89
CA ALA A 18 -7.98 -16.71 7.20
C ALA A 18 -8.69 -17.59 8.22
N ALA A 19 -8.27 -18.83 8.35
CA ALA A 19 -8.85 -19.72 9.36
C ALA A 19 -8.48 -19.29 10.78
N GLU A 20 -7.37 -18.55 10.93
CA GLU A 20 -6.87 -18.17 12.25
C GLU A 20 -6.78 -16.67 12.48
N HIS A 21 -6.96 -15.88 11.43
CA HIS A 21 -6.80 -14.44 11.54
C HIS A 21 -7.97 -13.72 10.89
N ARG A 22 -8.35 -12.61 11.48
CA ARG A 22 -9.47 -11.82 10.95
C ARG A 22 -9.01 -10.89 9.83
N VAL A 23 -7.75 -10.51 9.84
CA VAL A 23 -7.19 -9.63 8.82
C VAL A 23 -6.04 -10.36 8.17
N VAL A 24 -6.11 -10.52 6.88
CA VAL A 24 -5.09 -11.25 6.13
C VAL A 24 -4.69 -10.40 4.94
N PRO A 25 -3.42 -10.00 4.84
CA PRO A 25 -2.97 -9.28 3.65
C PRO A 25 -2.85 -10.24 2.48
N VAL A 26 -3.33 -9.78 1.34
CA VAL A 26 -3.16 -10.51 0.09
C VAL A 26 -2.19 -9.71 -0.75
N ILE A 27 -1.05 -10.31 -1.05
CA ILE A 27 0.06 -9.62 -1.69
C ILE A 27 0.23 -10.14 -3.10
N ARG A 28 0.39 -9.22 -4.02
CA ARG A 28 0.73 -9.57 -5.40
C ARG A 28 1.90 -8.72 -5.83
N LYS A 29 2.94 -9.38 -6.31
CA LYS A 29 4.11 -8.69 -6.78
C LYS A 29 4.06 -8.58 -8.30
N VAL A 30 4.23 -7.37 -8.79
CA VAL A 30 4.24 -7.12 -10.22
C VAL A 30 5.48 -6.30 -10.58
N LEU A 31 5.92 -6.44 -11.81
CA LEU A 31 7.02 -5.67 -12.33
C LEU A 31 6.49 -4.34 -12.86
N ALA A 32 7.11 -3.25 -12.47
CA ALA A 32 6.64 -1.93 -12.86
C ALA A 32 7.82 -1.04 -13.27
N ASP A 33 8.62 -1.53 -14.20
CA ASP A 33 9.85 -0.86 -14.60
C ASP A 33 9.66 0.55 -15.08
N SER A 34 8.56 0.82 -15.73
CA SER A 34 8.34 2.13 -16.35
C SER A 34 7.52 3.07 -15.48
N GLU A 35 7.29 2.68 -14.23
CA GLU A 35 6.51 3.51 -13.32
C GLU A 35 7.40 4.24 -12.33
N THR A 36 6.96 5.42 -11.92
CA THR A 36 7.53 6.10 -10.76
C THR A 36 6.48 6.03 -9.66
N PRO A 37 6.86 6.34 -8.41
CA PRO A 37 5.85 6.39 -7.35
C PRO A 37 4.71 7.32 -7.68
N LEU A 38 5.01 8.48 -8.27
CA LEU A 38 3.96 9.43 -8.60
C LEU A 38 3.05 8.92 -9.71
N SER A 39 3.62 8.33 -10.76
CA SER A 39 2.79 7.82 -11.84
C SER A 39 1.92 6.66 -11.38
N ALA A 40 2.48 5.80 -10.52
CA ALA A 40 1.71 4.71 -9.95
C ALA A 40 0.58 5.25 -9.08
N TYR A 41 0.87 6.26 -8.26
CA TYR A 41 -0.16 6.88 -7.44
C TYR A 41 -1.30 7.44 -8.29
N ARG A 42 -0.95 8.13 -9.37
CA ARG A 42 -1.98 8.70 -10.25
C ARG A 42 -2.86 7.62 -10.85
N LYS A 43 -2.27 6.52 -11.23
CA LYS A 43 -3.04 5.42 -11.82
C LYS A 43 -3.93 4.71 -10.83
N LEU A 44 -3.42 4.50 -9.61
CA LEU A 44 -4.15 3.71 -8.61
C LEU A 44 -5.14 4.57 -7.84
N ALA A 45 -4.76 5.78 -7.49
CA ALA A 45 -5.56 6.61 -6.59
C ALA A 45 -6.44 7.59 -7.32
N ALA A 46 -5.98 8.12 -8.45
CA ALA A 46 -6.76 9.06 -9.28
C ALA A 46 -7.29 10.25 -8.47
N ASN A 47 -6.50 10.71 -7.51
CA ASN A 47 -6.85 11.84 -6.64
C ASN A 47 -8.13 11.65 -5.86
N ARG A 48 -8.54 10.41 -5.63
CA ARG A 48 -9.73 10.17 -4.83
C ARG A 48 -9.43 10.42 -3.36
N PRO A 49 -10.43 10.87 -2.59
CA PRO A 49 -10.25 11.06 -1.16
C PRO A 49 -9.87 9.76 -0.47
N GLY A 50 -9.12 9.90 0.63
CA GLY A 50 -8.71 8.73 1.38
C GLY A 50 -7.54 7.98 0.75
N THR A 51 -6.80 8.63 -0.13
CA THR A 51 -5.61 8.05 -0.74
C THR A 51 -4.38 8.79 -0.24
N PHE A 52 -3.22 8.16 -0.40
CA PHE A 52 -1.99 8.80 0.01
C PHE A 52 -0.79 8.27 -0.77
N LEU A 53 0.27 9.07 -0.76
CA LEU A 53 1.56 8.67 -1.27
C LEU A 53 2.61 9.08 -0.24
N LEU A 54 3.33 8.11 0.27
CA LEU A 54 4.42 8.35 1.21
C LEU A 54 5.71 7.91 0.57
N GLU A 55 6.70 8.79 0.57
CA GLU A 55 8.00 8.48 -0.01
C GLU A 55 9.06 8.58 1.06
N SER A 56 9.93 7.59 1.07
CA SER A 56 11.06 7.59 1.98
C SER A 56 12.09 8.60 1.48
N ALA A 57 12.54 9.46 2.36
CA ALA A 57 13.52 10.48 2.02
C ALA A 57 14.66 10.45 3.03
N GLU A 58 15.41 9.37 3.03
CA GLU A 58 16.55 9.27 3.92
C GLU A 58 17.73 10.02 3.38
N ASN A 59 18.27 10.87 4.21
CA ASN A 59 19.39 11.71 3.80
C ASN A 59 20.59 10.88 3.44
N GLY A 60 21.06 11.03 2.21
CA GLY A 60 22.28 10.41 1.77
C GLY A 60 22.23 8.91 1.63
N ARG A 61 21.08 8.32 1.72
CA ARG A 61 20.95 6.87 1.63
C ARG A 61 20.12 6.50 0.42
N SER A 62 20.77 6.25 -0.67
CA SER A 62 20.06 5.98 -1.90
C SER A 62 19.52 4.57 -1.99
N TRP A 63 20.00 3.66 -1.17
CA TRP A 63 19.53 2.29 -1.27
C TRP A 63 18.29 2.03 -0.43
N SER A 64 17.91 2.98 0.39
CA SER A 64 16.80 2.83 1.31
C SER A 64 15.60 3.58 0.76
N ARG A 65 15.04 3.08 -0.33
CA ARG A 65 13.97 3.79 -1.01
C ARG A 65 12.73 2.96 -1.10
N TRP A 66 11.75 3.37 -0.33
CA TRP A 66 10.45 2.75 -0.38
C TRP A 66 9.41 3.83 -0.54
N SER A 67 8.40 3.53 -1.30
CA SER A 67 7.24 4.39 -1.40
C SER A 67 6.00 3.56 -1.10
N PHE A 68 5.04 4.19 -0.47
CA PHE A 68 3.82 3.53 -0.07
C PHE A 68 2.65 4.31 -0.66
N ILE A 69 1.74 3.59 -1.28
CA ILE A 69 0.56 4.19 -1.89
C ILE A 69 -0.65 3.52 -1.28
N GLY A 70 -1.56 4.35 -0.77
CA GLY A 70 -2.82 3.85 -0.26
C GLY A 70 -3.96 4.29 -1.17
N ALA A 71 -4.80 3.34 -1.54
CA ALA A 71 -5.92 3.62 -2.43
C ALA A 71 -7.00 2.58 -2.20
N GLY A 72 -8.22 2.91 -2.59
CA GLY A 72 -9.30 1.94 -2.55
C GLY A 72 -9.84 1.64 -1.17
N ALA A 73 -9.53 2.46 -0.18
CA ALA A 73 -10.03 2.24 1.16
C ALA A 73 -11.51 2.55 1.23
N PRO A 74 -12.32 1.66 1.84
CA PRO A 74 -13.75 1.95 2.01
C PRO A 74 -13.99 3.05 3.02
N SER A 75 -13.07 3.24 3.95
CA SER A 75 -13.15 4.34 4.90
C SER A 75 -11.75 4.73 5.31
N ALA A 76 -11.61 5.94 5.80
CA ALA A 76 -10.31 6.46 6.22
C ALA A 76 -10.51 7.41 7.37
N LEU A 77 -9.56 7.40 8.30
CA LEU A 77 -9.55 8.36 9.40
C LEU A 77 -8.71 9.55 8.97
N THR A 78 -9.27 10.72 9.06
CA THR A 78 -8.57 11.93 8.67
C THR A 78 -8.84 13.04 9.66
N VAL A 79 -8.22 14.21 9.42
CA VAL A 79 -8.39 15.36 10.27
C VAL A 79 -9.12 16.45 9.48
N ARG A 80 -10.15 17.01 10.09
CA ARG A 80 -10.88 18.14 9.51
C ARG A 80 -11.17 19.13 10.63
N ASP A 81 -10.75 20.38 10.41
CA ASP A 81 -10.94 21.46 11.40
C ASP A 81 -10.39 21.06 12.77
N GLY A 82 -9.24 20.39 12.79
CA GLY A 82 -8.59 20.03 14.03
C GLY A 82 -9.15 18.79 14.72
N GLU A 83 -10.11 18.13 14.11
CA GLU A 83 -10.74 16.95 14.71
C GLU A 83 -10.60 15.73 13.83
N ALA A 84 -10.50 14.58 14.46
CA ALA A 84 -10.42 13.31 13.73
C ALA A 84 -11.83 12.94 13.27
N VAL A 85 -11.95 12.66 11.99
CA VAL A 85 -13.24 12.29 11.40
C VAL A 85 -13.04 11.10 10.46
N TRP A 86 -14.10 10.37 10.24
CA TRP A 86 -14.10 9.28 9.29
C TRP A 86 -14.60 9.77 7.93
N LEU A 87 -13.94 9.27 6.88
CA LEU A 87 -14.40 9.41 5.51
C LEU A 87 -15.00 8.08 5.09
N GLY A 88 -16.09 8.13 4.39
CA GLY A 88 -16.71 6.93 3.83
C GLY A 88 -17.77 6.26 4.67
#